data_cbd61f1f55bd387edc1dea894f9d1f27
#
_entry.id   cbd61f1f55bd387edc1dea894f9d1f27
#
_cell.length_a   1.000
_cell.length_b   1.000
_cell.length_c   1.000
_cell.angle_alpha   90.00
_cell.angle_beta   90.00
_cell.angle_gamma   90.00
#
_symmetry.space_group_name_H-M   'P 1'
#
loop_
_entity.id
_entity.type
_entity.pdbx_description
1 polymer ?
#
loop_
_entity_poly.entity_id
_entity_poly.type
_entity_poly.pdbx_seq_one_letter_code
_entity_poly.pdbx_strand_id
1 'polypeptide(L)'
;MEDVKAPVRQTRRARARATQNRIIDHAYRLFSASGYPSTTMETIAAEAGVATQTVYYFFRTKALLLQQVVEVAAAGEAHPLPVMERPWMRQILTENNARRALALIVE
;
A
#
# COMPACT_ATOMS: atom_id res chain seq x y z
N MET A 1 11.78 22.82 -24.06
CA MET A 1 11.70 22.68 -23.53
C MET A 1 11.80 22.40 -22.99
N GLU A 2 11.88 22.15 -22.82
CA GLU A 2 11.85 21.90 -22.16
C GLU A 2 12.02 21.46 -21.41
N ASP A 3 12.05 21.33 -21.44
CA ASP A 3 12.08 21.00 -20.67
C ASP A 3 12.32 20.33 -20.09
N VAL A 4 12.44 20.04 -20.14
CA VAL A 4 12.54 19.46 -19.64
C VAL A 4 13.04 19.00 -19.09
N LYS A 5 13.26 18.89 -18.83
CA LYS A 5 13.60 18.47 -18.30
C LYS A 5 14.08 18.09 -17.57
N ALA A 6 14.22 18.29 -17.38
CA ALA A 6 14.77 17.97 -16.61
C ALA A 6 14.94 17.45 -15.83
N PRO A 7 15.18 17.14 -15.47
CA PRO A 7 15.33 16.40 -14.67
C PRO A 7 15.32 16.14 -13.69
N VAL A 8 15.12 16.42 -14.11
CA VAL A 8 15.22 15.77 -13.39
C VAL A 8 15.57 15.82 -12.06
N ARG A 9 15.57 16.71 -11.65
CA ARG A 9 15.91 16.79 -10.30
C ARG A 9 14.69 16.71 -9.44
N GLN A 10 14.38 15.52 -8.96
CA GLN A 10 13.30 15.39 -8.02
C GLN A 10 13.76 15.85 -6.66
N THR A 11 12.90 16.55 -5.94
CA THR A 11 13.18 16.90 -4.57
C THR A 11 13.17 15.64 -3.73
N ARG A 12 13.72 15.74 -2.52
CA ARG A 12 13.70 14.62 -1.59
C ARG A 12 12.27 14.20 -1.29
N ARG A 13 11.39 15.20 -1.13
CA ARG A 13 9.98 14.92 -0.86
C ARG A 13 9.31 14.19 -2.03
N ALA A 14 9.62 14.61 -3.24
CA ALA A 14 9.01 13.97 -4.41
C ALA A 14 9.47 12.53 -4.55
N ARG A 15 10.74 12.27 -4.26
CA ARG A 15 11.25 10.90 -4.34
C ARG A 15 10.65 10.03 -3.26
N ALA A 16 10.48 10.58 -2.07
CA ALA A 16 9.86 9.84 -0.98
C ALA A 16 8.43 9.47 -1.34
N ARG A 17 7.70 10.42 -1.91
CA ARG A 17 6.32 10.16 -2.32
C ARG A 17 6.26 9.08 -3.39
N ALA A 18 7.16 9.13 -4.35
CA ALA A 18 7.20 8.12 -5.41
C ALA A 18 7.48 6.74 -4.83
N THR A 19 8.38 6.66 -3.87
CA THR A 19 8.70 5.41 -3.21
C THR A 19 7.49 4.89 -2.43
N GLN A 20 6.83 5.76 -1.68
CA GLN A 20 5.63 5.38 -0.94
C GLN A 20 4.57 4.83 -1.87
N ASN A 21 4.33 5.53 -2.98
CA ASN A 21 3.30 5.11 -3.93
C ASN A 21 3.63 3.75 -4.53
N ARG A 22 4.90 3.50 -4.79
CA ARG A 22 5.32 2.22 -5.34
C ARG A 22 5.09 1.10 -4.35
N ILE A 23 5.39 1.36 -3.08
CA ILE A 23 5.15 0.37 -2.03
C ILE A 23 3.67 0.08 -1.90
N ILE A 24 2.84 1.12 -1.89
CA ILE A 24 1.39 0.94 -1.78
C ILE A 24 0.85 0.14 -2.96
N ASP A 25 1.32 0.45 -4.17
CA ASP A 25 0.86 -0.24 -5.35
C ASP A 25 1.17 -1.73 -5.30
N HIS A 26 2.39 -2.07 -4.92
CA HIS A 26 2.77 -3.48 -4.83
C HIS A 26 2.07 -4.19 -3.68
N ALA A 27 1.88 -3.47 -2.57
CA ALA A 27 1.13 -4.05 -1.45
C ALA A 27 -0.30 -4.37 -1.88
N TYR A 28 -0.93 -3.46 -2.61
CA TYR A 28 -2.29 -3.69 -3.12
C TYR A 28 -2.34 -4.96 -3.95
N ARG A 29 -1.40 -5.10 -4.87
CA ARG A 29 -1.36 -6.26 -5.74
C ARG A 29 -1.16 -7.55 -4.97
N LEU A 30 -0.25 -7.53 -4.02
CA LEU A 30 0.05 -8.73 -3.24
C LEU A 30 -1.08 -9.10 -2.30
N PHE A 31 -1.67 -8.10 -1.65
CA PHE A 31 -2.83 -8.37 -0.80
C PHE A 31 -3.98 -8.95 -1.61
N SER A 32 -4.15 -8.44 -2.84
CA SER A 32 -5.21 -8.93 -3.71
C SER A 32 -4.96 -10.33 -4.21
N ALA A 33 -3.72 -10.64 -4.54
CA ALA A 33 -3.38 -11.92 -5.15
C ALA A 33 -3.17 -13.02 -4.13
N SER A 34 -2.51 -12.71 -3.02
CA SER A 34 -2.08 -13.72 -2.05
C SER A 34 -2.79 -13.62 -0.72
N GLY A 35 -3.50 -12.53 -0.50
CA GLY A 35 -4.17 -12.29 0.77
C GLY A 35 -3.27 -11.61 1.78
N TYR A 36 -3.91 -10.94 2.71
CA TYR A 36 -3.20 -10.18 3.73
C TYR A 36 -2.30 -11.09 4.61
N PRO A 37 -2.80 -12.22 5.11
CA PRO A 37 -1.98 -13.04 6.01
C PRO A 37 -0.74 -13.60 5.33
N SER A 38 -0.82 -13.86 4.04
CA SER A 38 0.29 -14.48 3.32
C SER A 38 1.32 -13.49 2.80
N THR A 39 1.02 -12.20 2.88
CA THR A 39 1.90 -11.17 2.36
C THR A 39 2.75 -10.61 3.48
N THR A 40 4.06 -10.58 3.27
CA THR A 40 4.98 -10.05 4.28
C THR A 40 5.55 -8.73 3.81
N MET A 41 6.04 -7.94 4.77
CA MET A 41 6.71 -6.68 4.44
C MET A 41 7.94 -6.92 3.58
N GLU A 42 8.62 -8.04 3.81
CA GLU A 42 9.79 -8.42 3.01
C GLU A 42 9.42 -8.67 1.56
N THR A 43 8.31 -9.37 1.35
CA THR A 43 7.85 -9.63 -0.02
C THR A 43 7.46 -8.33 -0.71
N ILE A 44 6.77 -7.46 0.00
CA ILE A 44 6.39 -6.16 -0.57
C ILE A 44 7.63 -5.37 -0.96
N ALA A 45 8.64 -5.35 -0.10
CA ALA A 45 9.88 -4.64 -0.39
C ALA A 45 10.55 -5.19 -1.63
N ALA A 46 10.63 -6.51 -1.73
CA ALA A 46 11.28 -7.14 -2.88
C ALA A 46 10.56 -6.80 -4.17
N GLU A 47 9.23 -6.86 -4.16
CA GLU A 47 8.45 -6.55 -5.35
C GLU A 47 8.56 -5.08 -5.73
N ALA A 48 8.59 -4.21 -4.74
CA ALA A 48 8.70 -2.78 -5.00
C ALA A 48 10.12 -2.34 -5.34
N GLY A 49 11.09 -3.22 -5.16
CA GLY A 49 12.47 -2.90 -5.47
C GLY A 49 13.12 -1.99 -4.46
N VAL A 50 12.76 -2.13 -3.20
CA VAL A 50 13.33 -1.31 -2.13
C VAL A 50 13.78 -2.21 -0.99
N ALA A 51 14.57 -1.65 -0.10
CA ALA A 51 14.98 -2.37 1.09
C ALA A 51 13.79 -2.55 2.03
N THR A 52 13.78 -3.65 2.77
CA THR A 52 12.72 -3.88 3.74
C THR A 52 12.67 -2.76 4.77
N GLN A 53 13.82 -2.25 5.17
CA GLN A 53 13.89 -1.13 6.09
C GLN A 53 13.17 0.10 5.56
N THR A 54 13.20 0.30 4.24
CA THR A 54 12.52 1.44 3.62
C THR A 54 11.01 1.30 3.80
N VAL A 55 10.50 0.08 3.65
CA VAL A 55 9.07 -0.14 3.85
C VAL A 55 8.69 0.21 5.30
N TYR A 56 9.48 -0.27 6.25
CA TYR A 56 9.21 0.02 7.66
C TYR A 56 9.39 1.49 8.00
N TYR A 57 10.26 2.16 7.28
CA TYR A 57 10.45 3.59 7.49
C TYR A 57 9.17 4.37 7.18
N PHE A 58 8.53 4.02 6.07
CA PHE A 58 7.33 4.73 5.64
C PHE A 58 6.06 4.21 6.32
N PHE A 59 6.00 2.91 6.53
CA PHE A 59 4.79 2.26 7.06
C PHE A 59 5.21 1.37 8.21
N ARG A 60 5.19 1.89 9.37
CA ARG A 60 5.74 1.23 10.54
C ARG A 60 5.24 -0.18 10.77
N THR A 61 4.00 -0.45 10.37
CA THR A 61 3.41 -1.78 10.53
C THR A 61 2.69 -2.17 9.26
N LYS A 62 2.48 -3.46 9.11
CA LYS A 62 1.70 -3.98 7.98
C LYS A 62 0.27 -3.44 8.02
N ALA A 63 -0.27 -3.27 9.21
CA ALA A 63 -1.62 -2.73 9.36
C ALA A 63 -1.71 -1.28 8.87
N LEU A 64 -0.70 -0.47 9.17
CA LEU A 64 -0.69 0.91 8.68
C LEU A 64 -0.55 0.96 7.17
N LEU A 65 0.23 0.04 6.61
CA LEU A 65 0.34 -0.05 5.16
C LEU A 65 -1.01 -0.45 4.57
N LEU A 66 -1.70 -1.39 5.17
CA LEU A 66 -3.02 -1.79 4.71
C LEU A 66 -3.98 -0.61 4.73
N GLN A 67 -3.94 0.20 5.77
CA GLN A 67 -4.79 1.38 5.83
C GLN A 67 -4.56 2.29 4.64
N GLN A 68 -3.30 2.51 4.29
CA GLN A 68 -2.98 3.35 3.13
C GLN A 68 -3.45 2.72 1.83
N VAL A 69 -3.31 1.42 1.71
CA VAL A 69 -3.78 0.71 0.53
C VAL A 69 -5.29 0.89 0.36
N VAL A 70 -6.02 0.75 1.45
CA VAL A 70 -7.47 0.90 1.42
C VAL A 70 -7.86 2.31 1.03
N GLU A 71 -7.19 3.30 1.59
CA GLU A 71 -7.50 4.70 1.29
C GLU A 71 -7.25 5.04 -0.17
N VAL A 72 -6.12 4.57 -0.70
CA VAL A 72 -5.79 4.83 -2.10
C VAL A 72 -6.76 4.13 -3.03
N ALA A 73 -7.08 2.88 -2.72
CA ALA A 73 -8.00 2.12 -3.56
C ALA A 73 -9.40 2.76 -3.56
N ALA A 74 -9.83 3.25 -2.42
CA ALA A 74 -11.14 3.87 -2.33
C ALA A 74 -11.21 5.19 -3.08
N ALA A 75 -10.12 5.95 -3.05
CA ALA A 75 -10.09 7.27 -3.66
C ALA A 75 -9.85 7.22 -5.16
N GLY A 76 -9.15 6.21 -5.63
CA GLY A 76 -8.61 6.21 -6.97
C GLY A 76 -9.42 5.51 -8.03
N GLU A 77 -10.51 4.85 -7.68
CA GLU A 77 -11.21 4.02 -8.66
C GLU A 77 -12.70 4.21 -8.65
N ALA A 78 -13.24 4.24 -9.86
CA ALA A 78 -14.67 4.09 -10.05
C ALA A 78 -14.95 2.59 -10.15
N HIS A 79 -15.08 1.94 -9.03
CA HIS A 79 -15.33 0.51 -9.00
C HIS A 79 -16.78 0.26 -8.64
N PRO A 80 -17.45 -0.73 -9.29
CA PRO A 80 -18.85 -0.97 -9.02
C PRO A 80 -19.14 -1.42 -7.60
N LEU A 81 -18.17 -2.01 -6.92
CA LEU A 81 -18.35 -2.46 -5.55
C LEU A 81 -17.61 -1.55 -4.59
N PRO A 82 -18.21 -1.24 -3.44
CA PRO A 82 -17.47 -0.54 -2.39
C PRO A 82 -16.23 -1.33 -2.00
N VAL A 83 -15.22 -0.63 -1.52
CA VAL A 83 -13.95 -1.26 -1.15
C VAL A 83 -14.18 -2.42 -0.17
N MET A 84 -15.06 -2.21 0.80
CA MET A 84 -15.29 -3.22 1.83
C MET A 84 -15.94 -4.48 1.30
N GLU A 85 -16.53 -4.41 0.11
CA GLU A 85 -17.21 -5.56 -0.48
C GLU A 85 -16.40 -6.24 -1.57
N ARG A 86 -15.21 -5.73 -1.86
CA ARG A 86 -14.36 -6.37 -2.85
C ARG A 86 -13.82 -7.68 -2.29
N PRO A 87 -13.65 -8.69 -3.15
CA PRO A 87 -13.23 -10.02 -2.66
C PRO A 87 -11.97 -9.98 -1.80
N TRP A 88 -10.98 -9.22 -2.22
CA TRP A 88 -9.73 -9.17 -1.45
C TRP A 88 -9.94 -8.54 -0.07
N MET A 89 -10.81 -7.54 0.01
CA MET A 89 -11.07 -6.90 1.29
C MET A 89 -11.89 -7.80 2.20
N ARG A 90 -12.87 -8.50 1.62
CA ARG A 90 -13.67 -9.42 2.43
C ARG A 90 -12.79 -10.51 3.00
N GLN A 91 -11.83 -10.98 2.21
CA GLN A 91 -10.90 -11.98 2.68
C GLN A 91 -10.06 -11.46 3.84
N ILE A 92 -9.62 -10.21 3.76
CA ILE A 92 -8.88 -9.57 4.84
C ILE A 92 -9.73 -9.48 6.10
N LEU A 93 -10.99 -9.11 5.93
CA LEU A 93 -11.87 -8.88 7.07
C LEU A 93 -12.24 -10.16 7.80
N THR A 94 -12.00 -11.33 7.20
CA THR A 94 -12.21 -12.58 7.91
C THR A 94 -11.05 -12.92 8.82
N GLU A 95 -9.94 -12.19 8.70
CA GLU A 95 -8.78 -12.39 9.58
C GLU A 95 -8.97 -11.58 10.85
N ASN A 96 -8.95 -12.27 11.98
CA ASN A 96 -9.14 -11.58 13.26
C ASN A 96 -8.11 -10.48 13.49
N ASN A 97 -6.86 -10.77 13.17
CA ASN A 97 -5.80 -9.79 13.39
C ASN A 97 -5.96 -8.57 12.51
N ALA A 98 -6.34 -8.79 11.25
CA ALA A 98 -6.52 -7.68 10.32
C ALA A 98 -7.71 -6.83 10.72
N ARG A 99 -8.80 -7.48 11.11
CA ARG A 99 -9.99 -6.74 11.53
C ARG A 99 -9.70 -5.90 12.75
N ARG A 100 -8.98 -6.47 13.69
CA ARG A 100 -8.63 -5.76 14.90
C ARG A 100 -7.71 -4.58 14.59
N ALA A 101 -6.75 -4.79 13.71
CA ALA A 101 -5.83 -3.73 13.33
C ALA A 101 -6.55 -2.58 12.65
N LEU A 102 -7.47 -2.89 11.74
CA LEU A 102 -8.23 -1.87 11.05
C LEU A 102 -9.12 -1.09 12.01
N ALA A 103 -9.71 -1.79 12.98
CA ALA A 103 -10.55 -1.13 13.96
C ALA A 103 -9.76 -0.13 14.78
N LEU A 104 -8.52 -0.47 15.12
CA LEU A 104 -7.68 0.43 15.90
C LEU A 104 -7.22 1.63 15.10
N ILE A 105 -7.05 1.46 13.81
CA ILE A 105 -6.54 2.52 12.95
C ILE A 105 -7.65 3.47 12.54
N VAL A 106 -8.80 2.93 12.25
CA VAL A 106 -9.88 3.68 11.64
C VAL A 106 -10.70 4.48 12.64
N GLU A 107 -10.65 4.14 13.92
CA GLU A 107 -11.45 4.78 14.89
C GLU A 107 -11.20 6.25 15.17
#